data_3115c8bcd090e4b18db0023944329539
#
_entry.id   3115c8bcd090e4b18db0023944329539
#
_cell.length_a   1.000
_cell.length_b   1.000
_cell.length_c   1.000
_cell.angle_alpha   90.00
_cell.angle_beta   90.00
_cell.angle_gamma   90.00
#
_symmetry.space_group_name_H-M   'P 1'
#
loop_
_entity.id
_entity.type
_entity.pdbx_description
1 polymer ?
#
loop_
_entity_poly.entity_id
_entity_poly.type
_entity_poly.pdbx_seq_one_letter_code
_entity_poly.pdbx_strand_id
1 'polypeptide(L)'
;SAAVLDERARFLAERWDAPCIVTTNVGFFEPLFSARPTDCRHLHQLAGSVIVLDEAQSLPPDLLEATLRTVNLLCAQYGCTVVFSTATQPSFQHLPGLEWKPTEIVPNPERLFQVTRRVTYDWRMEEQVSYRQIAEELISHRQGCVIVNLRAHVEKLFHILEEIVSDAESEGIFYLTSELCGAHRITILNNRQYFGVFDNTRTVIRIISRIKRLSVNCRRC
;
A
#
# COMPACT_ATOMS: atom_id res chain seq x y z
N SER A 1 -3.31 -3.33 37.51
CA SER A 1 -1.95 -3.64 37.06
C SER A 1 -1.92 -3.73 35.54
N ALA A 2 -0.76 -3.54 34.92
CA ALA A 2 -0.61 -3.58 33.45
C ALA A 2 -1.13 -4.88 32.83
N ALA A 3 -0.95 -6.02 33.50
CA ALA A 3 -1.44 -7.32 33.03
C ALA A 3 -2.96 -7.40 32.90
N VAL A 4 -3.72 -6.77 33.79
CA VAL A 4 -5.20 -6.76 33.74
C VAL A 4 -5.70 -5.86 32.58
N LEU A 5 -4.97 -4.79 32.30
CA LEU A 5 -5.26 -3.91 31.16
C LEU A 5 -4.99 -4.63 29.83
N ASP A 6 -3.95 -5.43 29.76
CA ASP A 6 -3.56 -6.21 28.58
C ASP A 6 -4.60 -7.31 28.28
N GLU A 7 -5.05 -8.03 29.31
CA GLU A 7 -6.08 -9.06 29.18
C GLU A 7 -7.44 -8.47 28.73
N ARG A 8 -7.83 -7.34 29.30
CA ARG A 8 -9.06 -6.64 28.91
C ARG A 8 -8.99 -6.11 27.47
N ALA A 9 -7.85 -5.55 27.06
CA ALA A 9 -7.63 -5.11 25.69
C ALA A 9 -7.71 -6.27 24.70
N ARG A 10 -7.17 -7.43 25.08
CA ARG A 10 -7.26 -8.65 24.28
C ARG A 10 -8.70 -9.14 24.10
N PHE A 11 -9.50 -9.17 25.15
CA PHE A 11 -10.92 -9.53 25.06
C PHE A 11 -11.73 -8.57 24.18
N LEU A 12 -11.46 -7.26 24.27
CA LEU A 12 -12.09 -6.26 23.41
C LEU A 12 -11.72 -6.47 21.93
N ALA A 13 -10.43 -6.78 21.67
CA ALA A 13 -9.95 -7.07 20.33
C ALA A 13 -10.55 -8.36 19.74
N GLU A 14 -10.72 -9.40 20.55
CA GLU A 14 -11.34 -10.67 20.13
C GLU A 14 -12.86 -10.56 19.86
N ARG A 15 -13.54 -9.68 20.58
CA ARG A 15 -14.99 -9.51 20.49
C ARG A 15 -15.44 -8.36 19.61
N TRP A 16 -14.52 -7.50 19.25
CA TRP A 16 -14.81 -6.24 18.56
C TRP A 16 -15.82 -5.35 19.31
N ASP A 17 -15.82 -5.42 20.62
CA ASP A 17 -16.68 -4.64 21.49
C ASP A 17 -16.06 -3.26 21.80
N ALA A 18 -15.83 -2.50 20.72
CA ALA A 18 -15.28 -1.16 20.79
C ALA A 18 -15.91 -0.28 19.70
N PRO A 19 -16.11 1.02 19.98
CA PRO A 19 -16.76 1.94 19.04
C PRO A 19 -15.94 2.19 17.77
N CYS A 20 -14.64 1.96 17.79
CA CYS A 20 -13.74 2.07 16.65
C CYS A 20 -12.72 0.92 16.67
N ILE A 21 -12.62 0.20 15.55
CA ILE A 21 -11.76 -0.96 15.40
C ILE A 21 -10.91 -0.76 14.16
N VAL A 22 -9.60 -0.97 14.30
CA VAL A 22 -8.65 -0.98 13.20
C VAL A 22 -8.10 -2.39 13.03
N THR A 23 -8.28 -2.96 11.86
CA THR A 23 -7.82 -4.31 11.56
C THR A 23 -7.25 -4.40 10.14
N THR A 24 -6.68 -5.54 9.77
CA THR A 24 -6.24 -5.79 8.40
C THR A 24 -7.39 -6.34 7.55
N ASN A 25 -7.29 -6.24 6.22
CA ASN A 25 -8.25 -6.88 5.32
C ASN A 25 -8.40 -8.37 5.61
N VAL A 26 -7.30 -9.06 5.91
CA VAL A 26 -7.31 -10.49 6.28
C VAL A 26 -8.09 -10.68 7.58
N GLY A 27 -7.78 -9.93 8.62
CA GLY A 27 -8.45 -10.02 9.93
C GLY A 27 -9.94 -9.69 9.87
N PHE A 28 -10.37 -8.90 8.88
CA PHE A 28 -11.78 -8.59 8.64
C PHE A 28 -12.49 -9.68 7.84
N PHE A 29 -11.90 -10.15 6.73
CA PHE A 29 -12.58 -11.07 5.82
C PHE A 29 -12.47 -12.54 6.23
N GLU A 30 -11.34 -12.99 6.82
CA GLU A 30 -11.15 -14.38 7.20
C GLU A 30 -12.26 -14.92 8.12
N PRO A 31 -12.70 -14.20 9.17
CA PRO A 31 -13.81 -14.65 10.00
C PRO A 31 -15.16 -14.76 9.27
N LEU A 32 -15.39 -13.93 8.25
CA LEU A 32 -16.61 -13.98 7.45
C LEU A 32 -16.73 -15.25 6.60
N PHE A 33 -15.59 -15.87 6.30
CA PHE A 33 -15.51 -17.12 5.53
C PHE A 33 -15.13 -18.33 6.39
N SER A 34 -14.88 -18.14 7.69
CA SER A 34 -14.48 -19.21 8.59
C SER A 34 -15.68 -20.09 8.99
N ALA A 35 -15.46 -21.39 9.03
CA ALA A 35 -16.39 -22.34 9.60
C ALA A 35 -16.22 -22.57 11.11
N ARG A 36 -15.25 -21.88 11.74
CA ARG A 36 -14.95 -22.04 13.17
C ARG A 36 -15.77 -21.08 14.01
N PRO A 37 -16.54 -21.54 14.98
CA PRO A 37 -17.35 -20.66 15.85
C PRO A 37 -16.53 -19.63 16.62
N THR A 38 -15.28 -19.95 16.93
CA THR A 38 -14.36 -19.06 17.63
C THR A 38 -14.04 -17.81 16.83
N ASP A 39 -13.87 -17.95 15.52
CA ASP A 39 -13.49 -16.87 14.62
C ASP A 39 -14.69 -15.95 14.31
N CYS A 40 -15.90 -16.51 14.41
CA CYS A 40 -17.14 -15.81 14.10
C CYS A 40 -17.74 -15.02 15.28
N ARG A 41 -17.09 -15.01 16.45
CA ARG A 41 -17.64 -14.43 17.70
C ARG A 41 -17.98 -12.95 17.60
N HIS A 42 -17.29 -12.20 16.77
CA HIS A 42 -17.46 -10.75 16.64
C HIS A 42 -18.36 -10.34 15.46
N LEU A 43 -18.81 -11.28 14.63
CA LEU A 43 -19.59 -10.92 13.43
C LEU A 43 -20.91 -10.21 13.74
N HIS A 44 -21.50 -10.48 14.90
CA HIS A 44 -22.72 -9.78 15.34
C HIS A 44 -22.52 -8.29 15.58
N GLN A 45 -21.27 -7.85 15.84
CA GLN A 45 -20.92 -6.44 16.03
C GLN A 45 -20.85 -5.66 14.72
N LEU A 46 -20.83 -6.37 13.58
CA LEU A 46 -20.81 -5.71 12.27
C LEU A 46 -22.18 -5.12 11.89
N ALA A 47 -23.27 -5.64 12.43
CA ALA A 47 -24.60 -5.16 12.08
C ALA A 47 -24.76 -3.66 12.38
N GLY A 48 -25.18 -2.89 11.36
CA GLY A 48 -25.34 -1.44 11.46
C GLY A 48 -24.05 -0.63 11.55
N SER A 49 -22.89 -1.26 11.35
CA SER A 49 -21.59 -0.59 11.41
C SER A 49 -21.23 0.15 10.13
N VAL A 50 -20.27 1.08 10.24
CA VAL A 50 -19.59 1.70 9.10
C VAL A 50 -18.24 1.03 8.93
N ILE A 51 -18.01 0.44 7.76
CA ILE A 51 -16.81 -0.31 7.41
C ILE A 51 -16.03 0.49 6.36
N VAL A 52 -14.81 0.91 6.70
CA VAL A 52 -13.92 1.61 5.77
C VAL A 52 -12.85 0.64 5.28
N LEU A 53 -12.88 0.32 3.99
CA LEU A 53 -11.87 -0.51 3.32
C LEU A 53 -10.85 0.42 2.67
N ASP A 54 -9.73 0.62 3.37
CA ASP A 54 -8.62 1.42 2.86
C ASP A 54 -7.75 0.61 1.90
N GLU A 55 -7.20 1.26 0.87
CA GLU A 55 -6.44 0.61 -0.19
C GLU A 55 -7.19 -0.55 -0.85
N ALA A 56 -8.48 -0.36 -1.15
CA ALA A 56 -9.38 -1.39 -1.68
C ALA A 56 -8.86 -2.06 -2.97
N GLN A 57 -8.03 -1.37 -3.76
CA GLN A 57 -7.37 -1.95 -4.94
C GLN A 57 -6.37 -3.07 -4.57
N SER A 58 -6.00 -3.22 -3.30
CA SER A 58 -5.10 -4.27 -2.82
C SER A 58 -5.81 -5.60 -2.53
N LEU A 59 -7.13 -5.66 -2.65
CA LEU A 59 -7.88 -6.91 -2.49
C LEU A 59 -7.40 -7.95 -3.51
N PRO A 60 -7.21 -9.22 -3.09
CA PRO A 60 -6.73 -10.28 -3.97
C PRO A 60 -7.71 -10.51 -5.14
N PRO A 61 -7.24 -10.49 -6.40
CA PRO A 61 -8.11 -10.68 -7.56
C PRO A 61 -8.90 -11.99 -7.52
N ASP A 62 -8.27 -13.07 -7.06
CA ASP A 62 -8.88 -14.42 -6.99
C ASP A 62 -10.03 -14.51 -5.98
N LEU A 63 -10.04 -13.63 -4.97
CA LEU A 63 -11.07 -13.57 -3.92
C LEU A 63 -12.00 -12.37 -4.09
N LEU A 64 -11.79 -11.56 -5.10
CA LEU A 64 -12.47 -10.27 -5.25
C LEU A 64 -13.98 -10.43 -5.35
N GLU A 65 -14.45 -11.36 -6.17
CA GLU A 65 -15.88 -11.60 -6.35
C GLU A 65 -16.55 -12.05 -5.04
N ALA A 66 -15.97 -13.04 -4.35
CA ALA A 66 -16.50 -13.52 -3.06
C ALA A 66 -16.52 -12.40 -2.01
N THR A 67 -15.45 -11.63 -1.95
CA THR A 67 -15.31 -10.50 -1.03
C THR A 67 -16.39 -9.44 -1.28
N LEU A 68 -16.58 -9.02 -2.53
CA LEU A 68 -17.57 -7.99 -2.87
C LEU A 68 -19.01 -8.47 -2.72
N ARG A 69 -19.29 -9.76 -3.00
CA ARG A 69 -20.61 -10.37 -2.70
C ARG A 69 -20.90 -10.34 -1.20
N THR A 70 -19.90 -10.65 -0.37
CA THR A 70 -20.03 -10.59 1.10
C THR A 70 -20.27 -9.15 1.59
N VAL A 71 -19.53 -8.20 1.05
CA VAL A 71 -19.75 -6.75 1.33
C VAL A 71 -21.17 -6.33 0.96
N ASN A 72 -21.66 -6.73 -0.21
CA ASN A 72 -23.03 -6.46 -0.63
C ASN A 72 -24.07 -7.07 0.34
N LEU A 73 -23.84 -8.30 0.78
CA LEU A 73 -24.70 -8.97 1.77
C LEU A 73 -24.73 -8.21 3.11
N LEU A 74 -23.57 -7.75 3.59
CA LEU A 74 -23.48 -6.94 4.82
C LEU A 74 -24.28 -5.65 4.70
N CYS A 75 -24.21 -4.98 3.56
CA CYS A 75 -25.02 -3.78 3.31
C CYS A 75 -26.50 -4.09 3.24
N ALA A 76 -26.90 -5.12 2.47
CA ALA A 76 -28.30 -5.40 2.17
C ALA A 76 -29.06 -6.02 3.34
N GLN A 77 -28.42 -6.89 4.12
CA GLN A 77 -29.10 -7.68 5.15
C GLN A 77 -28.74 -7.26 6.57
N TYR A 78 -27.54 -6.71 6.79
CA TYR A 78 -27.08 -6.35 8.12
C TYR A 78 -27.04 -4.83 8.35
N GLY A 79 -27.51 -4.03 7.38
CA GLY A 79 -27.58 -2.58 7.51
C GLY A 79 -26.22 -1.89 7.62
N CYS A 80 -25.15 -2.53 7.16
CA CYS A 80 -23.82 -1.93 7.17
C CYS A 80 -23.71 -0.84 6.09
N THR A 81 -22.86 0.14 6.35
CA THR A 81 -22.40 1.09 5.32
C THR A 81 -20.94 0.81 5.00
N VAL A 82 -20.63 0.57 3.74
CA VAL A 82 -19.25 0.28 3.34
C VAL A 82 -18.69 1.42 2.50
N VAL A 83 -17.52 1.91 2.89
CA VAL A 83 -16.78 2.97 2.23
C VAL A 83 -15.50 2.40 1.63
N PHE A 84 -15.30 2.57 0.34
CA PHE A 84 -14.05 2.22 -0.33
C PHE A 84 -13.15 3.45 -0.41
N SER A 85 -11.98 3.37 0.23
CA SER A 85 -10.91 4.36 0.11
C SER A 85 -9.82 3.78 -0.78
N THR A 86 -9.47 4.48 -1.85
CA THR A 86 -8.52 3.95 -2.83
C THR A 86 -7.85 5.07 -3.62
N ALA A 87 -6.57 4.91 -3.90
CA ALA A 87 -5.81 5.84 -4.75
C ALA A 87 -6.17 5.71 -6.24
N THR A 88 -6.62 4.52 -6.66
CA THR A 88 -7.05 4.22 -8.02
C THR A 88 -8.41 3.56 -7.95
N GLN A 89 -9.42 4.14 -8.61
CA GLN A 89 -10.77 3.61 -8.55
C GLN A 89 -10.86 2.27 -9.30
N PRO A 90 -11.05 1.13 -8.59
CA PRO A 90 -11.21 -0.16 -9.24
C PRO A 90 -12.59 -0.23 -9.91
N SER A 91 -12.65 -0.85 -11.08
CA SER A 91 -13.90 -1.03 -11.83
C SER A 91 -14.78 -2.16 -11.25
N PHE A 92 -15.03 -2.14 -9.96
CA PHE A 92 -15.84 -3.16 -9.27
C PHE A 92 -17.26 -3.30 -9.83
N GLN A 93 -17.80 -2.22 -10.38
CA GLN A 93 -19.13 -2.16 -10.99
C GLN A 93 -19.28 -3.03 -12.24
N HIS A 94 -18.17 -3.47 -12.84
CA HIS A 94 -18.17 -4.30 -14.04
C HIS A 94 -18.08 -5.81 -13.74
N LEU A 95 -18.04 -6.19 -12.47
CA LEU A 95 -18.02 -7.60 -12.10
C LEU A 95 -19.41 -8.24 -12.33
N PRO A 96 -19.49 -9.38 -13.04
CA PRO A 96 -20.74 -10.04 -13.32
C PRO A 96 -21.50 -10.42 -12.03
N GLY A 97 -22.79 -10.13 -11.97
CA GLY A 97 -23.65 -10.51 -10.85
C GLY A 97 -23.52 -9.65 -9.58
N LEU A 98 -22.84 -8.51 -9.66
CA LEU A 98 -22.86 -7.47 -8.64
C LEU A 98 -23.73 -6.30 -9.08
N GLU A 99 -24.97 -6.29 -8.59
CA GLU A 99 -25.94 -5.21 -8.84
C GLU A 99 -25.87 -4.14 -7.75
N TRP A 100 -24.75 -3.44 -7.67
CA TRP A 100 -24.63 -2.31 -6.76
C TRP A 100 -24.04 -1.10 -7.46
N LYS A 101 -24.51 0.07 -7.09
CA LYS A 101 -24.01 1.35 -7.59
C LYS A 101 -23.34 2.07 -6.43
N PRO A 102 -22.01 2.19 -6.42
CA PRO A 102 -21.34 2.99 -5.42
C PRO A 102 -21.76 4.46 -5.55
N THR A 103 -22.00 5.10 -4.42
CA THR A 103 -22.25 6.54 -4.37
C THR A 103 -20.92 7.25 -4.14
N GLU A 104 -20.60 8.20 -5.02
CA GLU A 104 -19.42 9.03 -4.85
C GLU A 104 -19.62 9.98 -3.65
N ILE A 105 -18.71 9.91 -2.67
CA ILE A 105 -18.77 10.72 -1.46
C ILE A 105 -18.23 12.13 -1.73
N VAL A 106 -17.24 12.23 -2.62
CA VAL A 106 -16.61 13.52 -2.94
C VAL A 106 -17.40 14.23 -4.02
N PRO A 107 -18.01 15.38 -3.71
CA PRO A 107 -18.69 16.16 -4.75
C PRO A 107 -17.66 16.68 -5.74
N ASN A 108 -17.85 16.36 -7.02
CA ASN A 108 -17.01 16.77 -8.13
C ASN A 108 -15.52 16.36 -7.99
N PRO A 109 -15.20 15.05 -8.02
CA PRO A 109 -13.84 14.53 -7.91
C PRO A 109 -12.90 15.06 -9.01
N GLU A 110 -13.42 15.32 -10.21
CA GLU A 110 -12.63 15.86 -11.33
C GLU A 110 -12.02 17.22 -10.99
N ARG A 111 -12.80 18.12 -10.39
CA ARG A 111 -12.32 19.41 -9.94
C ARG A 111 -11.24 19.27 -8.87
N LEU A 112 -11.42 18.33 -7.95
CA LEU A 112 -10.43 18.05 -6.92
C LEU A 112 -9.12 17.57 -7.53
N PHE A 113 -9.18 16.63 -8.50
CA PHE A 113 -8.01 16.16 -9.23
C PHE A 113 -7.30 17.28 -10.01
N GLN A 114 -8.05 18.18 -10.64
CA GLN A 114 -7.46 19.32 -11.34
C GLN A 114 -6.71 20.27 -10.39
N VAL A 115 -7.33 20.62 -9.25
CA VAL A 115 -6.73 21.54 -8.27
C VAL A 115 -5.53 20.93 -7.55
N THR A 116 -5.56 19.62 -7.32
CA THR A 116 -4.47 18.90 -6.62
C THR A 116 -3.41 18.35 -7.57
N ARG A 117 -3.55 18.55 -8.88
CA ARG A 117 -2.59 18.05 -9.87
C ARG A 117 -1.20 18.63 -9.65
N ARG A 118 -0.25 17.77 -9.31
CA ARG A 118 1.15 18.13 -9.03
C ARG A 118 2.14 17.43 -9.97
N VAL A 119 1.64 16.51 -10.80
CA VAL A 119 2.47 15.63 -11.62
C VAL A 119 2.03 15.74 -13.06
N THR A 120 2.99 15.76 -13.96
CA THR A 120 2.80 15.58 -15.40
C THR A 120 3.28 14.20 -15.76
N TYR A 121 2.49 13.46 -16.55
CA TYR A 121 2.82 12.13 -17.02
C TYR A 121 3.39 12.22 -18.42
N ASP A 122 4.56 11.61 -18.63
CA ASP A 122 5.15 11.34 -19.94
C ASP A 122 5.12 9.83 -20.18
N TRP A 123 4.34 9.41 -21.18
CA TRP A 123 4.12 8.00 -21.49
C TRP A 123 5.04 7.56 -22.61
N ARG A 124 6.01 6.69 -22.32
CA ARG A 124 6.98 6.14 -23.27
C ARG A 124 6.80 4.62 -23.41
N MET A 125 5.59 4.20 -23.78
CA MET A 125 5.18 2.78 -23.79
C MET A 125 5.84 1.96 -24.89
N GLU A 126 6.24 2.57 -25.99
CA GLU A 126 6.79 1.91 -27.18
C GLU A 126 8.32 1.95 -27.23
N GLU A 127 8.96 2.71 -26.36
CA GLU A 127 10.40 2.87 -26.35
C GLU A 127 11.06 1.74 -25.53
N GLN A 128 12.01 1.03 -26.15
CA GLN A 128 12.91 0.14 -25.43
C GLN A 128 14.06 0.94 -24.84
N VAL A 129 13.91 1.34 -23.57
CA VAL A 129 14.93 2.14 -22.88
C VAL A 129 15.92 1.20 -22.17
N SER A 130 17.21 1.40 -22.40
CA SER A 130 18.27 0.65 -21.71
C SER A 130 18.46 1.14 -20.27
N TYR A 131 18.99 0.29 -19.40
CA TYR A 131 19.31 0.68 -18.02
C TYR A 131 20.30 1.84 -17.94
N ARG A 132 21.21 1.93 -18.90
CA ARG A 132 22.17 3.03 -18.98
C ARG A 132 21.49 4.36 -19.30
N GLN A 133 20.56 4.37 -20.23
CA GLN A 133 19.76 5.56 -20.54
C GLN A 133 18.90 6.01 -19.35
N ILE A 134 18.32 5.05 -18.61
CA ILE A 134 17.58 5.36 -17.37
C ILE A 134 18.50 5.97 -16.31
N ALA A 135 19.70 5.43 -16.16
CA ALA A 135 20.68 5.96 -15.21
C ALA A 135 21.15 7.37 -15.59
N GLU A 136 21.45 7.61 -16.87
CA GLU A 136 21.84 8.92 -17.39
C GLU A 136 20.72 9.96 -17.23
N GLU A 137 19.46 9.58 -17.49
CA GLU A 137 18.30 10.43 -17.27
C GLU A 137 18.12 10.76 -15.78
N LEU A 138 18.28 9.78 -14.88
CA LEU A 138 18.22 10.01 -13.43
C LEU A 138 19.26 11.02 -12.95
N ILE A 139 20.48 10.91 -13.43
CA ILE A 139 21.60 11.81 -13.05
C ILE A 139 21.37 13.22 -13.57
N SER A 140 20.70 13.38 -14.71
CA SER A 140 20.37 14.70 -15.27
C SER A 140 19.40 15.49 -14.40
N HIS A 141 18.69 14.81 -13.50
CA HIS A 141 17.75 15.43 -12.57
C HIS A 141 18.36 15.56 -11.17
N ARG A 142 18.06 16.66 -10.52
CA ARG A 142 18.48 16.89 -9.13
C ARG A 142 17.94 15.82 -8.17
N GLN A 143 16.79 15.26 -8.47
CA GLN A 143 16.16 14.21 -7.70
C GLN A 143 15.44 13.26 -8.65
N GLY A 144 15.66 11.98 -8.49
CA GLY A 144 15.03 10.96 -9.28
C GLY A 144 14.57 9.78 -8.42
N CYS A 145 13.50 9.12 -8.83
CA CYS A 145 13.07 7.86 -8.26
C CYS A 145 12.66 6.91 -9.38
N VAL A 146 13.25 5.72 -9.40
CA VAL A 146 12.87 4.65 -10.31
C VAL A 146 12.22 3.52 -9.56
N ILE A 147 11.06 3.08 -10.03
CA ILE A 147 10.35 1.92 -9.50
C ILE A 147 10.42 0.81 -10.52
N VAL A 148 11.00 -0.32 -10.15
CA VAL A 148 11.13 -1.50 -11.01
C VAL A 148 10.43 -2.71 -10.41
N ASN A 149 10.06 -3.67 -11.26
CA ASN A 149 9.28 -4.83 -10.83
C ASN A 149 10.14 -5.95 -10.20
N LEU A 150 11.39 -6.10 -10.65
CA LEU A 150 12.28 -7.18 -10.24
C LEU A 150 13.47 -6.65 -9.45
N ARG A 151 13.90 -7.41 -8.44
CA ARG A 151 15.08 -7.09 -7.63
C ARG A 151 16.37 -7.02 -8.44
N ALA A 152 16.57 -7.98 -9.34
CA ALA A 152 17.71 -7.99 -10.25
C ALA A 152 17.82 -6.71 -11.09
N HIS A 153 16.73 -6.05 -11.40
CA HIS A 153 16.75 -4.76 -12.09
C HIS A 153 17.25 -3.63 -11.20
N VAL A 154 16.95 -3.69 -9.88
CA VAL A 154 17.50 -2.73 -8.91
C VAL A 154 19.01 -2.82 -8.84
N GLU A 155 19.54 -4.04 -8.66
CA GLU A 155 20.97 -4.29 -8.56
C GLU A 155 21.70 -3.83 -9.82
N LYS A 156 21.18 -4.21 -10.98
CA LYS A 156 21.78 -3.82 -12.28
C LYS A 156 21.80 -2.30 -12.46
N LEU A 157 20.70 -1.62 -12.11
CA LEU A 157 20.63 -0.16 -12.23
C LEU A 157 21.54 0.53 -11.20
N PHE A 158 21.63 -0.01 -10.00
CA PHE A 158 22.48 0.49 -8.94
C PHE A 158 23.96 0.42 -9.33
N HIS A 159 24.43 -0.71 -9.85
CA HIS A 159 25.81 -0.85 -10.36
C HIS A 159 26.13 0.12 -11.51
N ILE A 160 25.22 0.30 -12.45
CA ILE A 160 25.41 1.27 -13.52
C ILE A 160 25.51 2.70 -12.99
N LEU A 161 24.71 3.04 -11.99
CA LEU A 161 24.79 4.35 -11.33
C LEU A 161 26.10 4.54 -10.59
N GLU A 162 26.60 3.51 -9.88
CA GLU A 162 27.92 3.54 -9.22
C GLU A 162 29.07 3.72 -10.23
N GLU A 163 28.97 3.16 -11.45
CA GLU A 163 29.97 3.36 -12.50
C GLU A 163 29.99 4.77 -13.08
N ILE A 164 28.82 5.44 -13.15
CA ILE A 164 28.69 6.75 -13.81
C ILE A 164 28.93 7.90 -12.83
N VAL A 165 28.55 7.71 -11.58
CA VAL A 165 28.59 8.75 -10.54
C VAL A 165 29.93 8.68 -9.80
N SER A 166 30.54 9.83 -9.57
CA SER A 166 31.80 9.90 -8.82
C SER A 166 31.61 9.51 -7.35
N ASP A 167 32.67 9.02 -6.71
CA ASP A 167 32.65 8.59 -5.29
C ASP A 167 32.07 9.64 -4.34
N ALA A 168 32.31 10.91 -4.61
CA ALA A 168 31.80 12.01 -3.81
C ALA A 168 30.28 12.23 -3.90
N GLU A 169 29.68 11.79 -5.00
CA GLU A 169 28.23 11.90 -5.27
C GLU A 169 27.49 10.58 -5.01
N SER A 170 28.20 9.46 -4.86
CA SER A 170 27.62 8.13 -4.61
C SER A 170 26.84 8.05 -3.30
N GLU A 171 27.16 8.88 -2.31
CA GLU A 171 26.40 9.01 -1.07
C GLU A 171 24.91 9.40 -1.25
N GLY A 172 24.55 9.89 -2.44
CA GLY A 172 23.18 10.26 -2.81
C GLY A 172 22.34 9.14 -3.41
N ILE A 173 22.90 7.94 -3.65
CA ILE A 173 22.22 6.83 -4.31
C ILE A 173 21.73 5.82 -3.29
N PHE A 174 20.42 5.56 -3.29
CA PHE A 174 19.79 4.62 -2.36
C PHE A 174 18.88 3.65 -3.09
N TYR A 175 18.83 2.41 -2.62
CA TYR A 175 17.86 1.44 -3.10
C TYR A 175 17.08 0.80 -1.97
N LEU A 176 15.83 0.44 -2.26
CA LEU A 176 14.93 -0.27 -1.35
C LEU A 176 14.42 -1.54 -2.00
N THR A 177 14.77 -2.68 -1.43
CA THR A 177 14.28 -4.00 -1.86
C THR A 177 13.72 -4.78 -0.68
N SER A 178 13.00 -5.86 -0.97
CA SER A 178 12.50 -6.78 0.07
C SER A 178 13.61 -7.60 0.74
N GLU A 179 14.83 -7.62 0.19
CA GLU A 179 15.99 -8.33 0.74
C GLU A 179 16.69 -7.56 1.86
N LEU A 180 16.54 -6.25 1.88
CA LEU A 180 17.07 -5.46 2.97
C LEU A 180 16.38 -5.85 4.29
N CYS A 181 17.17 -6.13 5.32
CA CYS A 181 16.62 -6.39 6.65
C CYS A 181 15.83 -5.19 7.18
N GLY A 182 14.89 -5.43 8.10
CA GLY A 182 13.99 -4.40 8.62
C GLY A 182 14.74 -3.20 9.20
N ALA A 183 15.82 -3.45 9.96
CA ALA A 183 16.64 -2.41 10.55
C ALA A 183 17.28 -1.51 9.47
N HIS A 184 17.84 -2.11 8.43
CA HIS A 184 18.47 -1.35 7.34
C HIS A 184 17.44 -0.50 6.58
N ARG A 185 16.25 -1.04 6.28
CA ARG A 185 15.16 -0.26 5.67
C ARG A 185 14.75 0.92 6.53
N ILE A 186 14.62 0.71 7.85
CA ILE A 186 14.29 1.78 8.80
C ILE A 186 15.38 2.86 8.80
N THR A 187 16.66 2.45 8.79
CA THR A 187 17.77 3.40 8.73
C THR A 187 17.71 4.26 7.48
N ILE A 188 17.49 3.65 6.31
CA ILE A 188 17.34 4.38 5.04
C ILE A 188 16.12 5.33 5.12
N LEU A 189 14.97 4.86 5.61
CA LEU A 189 13.74 5.64 5.68
C LEU A 189 13.80 6.77 6.73
N ASN A 190 14.44 6.54 7.87
CA ASN A 190 14.56 7.52 8.95
C ASN A 190 15.65 8.55 8.72
N ASN A 191 16.54 8.30 7.80
CA ASN A 191 17.58 9.27 7.48
C ASN A 191 16.95 10.45 6.73
N ARG A 192 16.62 11.51 7.49
CA ARG A 192 15.91 12.70 6.99
C ARG A 192 16.65 13.43 5.86
N GLN A 193 17.95 13.22 5.72
CA GLN A 193 18.72 13.73 4.59
C GLN A 193 18.22 13.12 3.26
N TYR A 194 17.59 11.94 3.31
CA TYR A 194 17.14 11.21 2.12
C TYR A 194 15.65 11.38 1.80
N PHE A 195 14.82 11.75 2.78
CA PHE A 195 13.37 11.89 2.62
C PHE A 195 12.80 13.23 3.09
N GLY A 196 13.55 14.06 3.81
CA GLY A 196 13.10 15.33 4.38
C GLY A 196 13.82 16.55 3.81
N VAL A 197 13.29 17.72 4.06
CA VAL A 197 13.68 19.06 3.61
C VAL A 197 15.09 19.17 3.03
N PHE A 198 15.12 19.40 1.74
CA PHE A 198 16.27 19.30 0.85
C PHE A 198 17.31 20.38 1.14
N ASP A 199 18.50 19.96 1.46
CA ASP A 199 19.67 20.78 1.22
C ASP A 199 19.87 20.86 -0.30
N ASN A 200 19.99 22.09 -0.81
CA ASN A 200 19.94 22.42 -2.24
C ASN A 200 21.17 21.95 -3.04
N THR A 201 22.05 21.15 -2.44
CA THR A 201 23.39 20.90 -2.97
C THR A 201 23.65 19.48 -3.44
N ARG A 202 22.81 18.47 -3.13
CA ARG A 202 23.08 17.07 -3.47
C ARG A 202 22.02 16.45 -4.35
N THR A 203 22.44 15.68 -5.35
CA THR A 203 21.58 14.83 -6.19
C THR A 203 21.15 13.61 -5.38
N VAL A 204 19.86 13.35 -5.28
CA VAL A 204 19.32 12.18 -4.57
C VAL A 204 18.61 11.27 -5.56
N ILE A 205 19.13 10.06 -5.72
CA ILE A 205 18.57 9.04 -6.61
C ILE A 205 18.02 7.90 -5.75
N ARG A 206 16.79 7.49 -6.02
CA ARG A 206 16.12 6.40 -5.30
C ARG A 206 15.72 5.31 -6.28
N ILE A 207 16.12 4.09 -6.00
CA ILE A 207 15.72 2.91 -6.75
C ILE A 207 14.84 2.05 -5.84
N ILE A 208 13.60 1.82 -6.23
CA ILE A 208 12.65 1.06 -5.42
C ILE A 208 12.14 -0.12 -6.24
N SER A 209 12.29 -1.34 -5.72
CA SER A 209 11.56 -2.48 -6.26
C SER A 209 10.12 -2.44 -5.73
N ARG A 210 9.15 -2.84 -6.54
CA ARG A 210 7.77 -3.01 -6.12
C ARG A 210 7.73 -4.02 -4.97
N ILE A 211 7.60 -3.52 -3.75
CA ILE A 211 7.50 -4.37 -2.56
C ILE A 211 6.10 -4.98 -2.61
N LYS A 212 5.99 -6.24 -3.08
CA LYS A 212 4.82 -7.03 -2.74
C LYS A 212 4.80 -7.11 -1.22
N ARG A 213 3.70 -6.74 -0.58
CA ARG A 213 3.49 -6.96 0.85
C ARG A 213 3.57 -8.47 1.10
N LEU A 214 4.77 -8.97 1.33
CA LEU A 214 4.98 -10.28 1.92
C LEU A 214 4.91 -10.06 3.43
N SER A 215 3.96 -10.73 4.07
CA SER A 215 3.96 -10.92 5.52
C SER A 215 5.31 -11.50 5.92
N VAL A 216 6.18 -10.67 6.47
CA VAL A 216 7.49 -11.12 6.92
C VAL A 216 7.31 -11.75 8.28
N ASN A 217 7.21 -13.07 8.31
CA ASN A 217 7.63 -13.84 9.47
C ASN A 217 9.15 -13.72 9.57
N CYS A 218 9.64 -12.69 10.22
CA CYS A 218 11.04 -12.57 10.59
C CYS A 218 11.30 -13.55 11.73
N ARG A 219 11.67 -14.80 11.42
CA ARG A 219 12.30 -15.67 12.37
C ARG A 219 13.77 -15.27 12.42
N ARG A 220 14.15 -14.64 13.54
CA ARG A 220 15.48 -14.48 14.13
C ARG A 220 16.65 -14.23 13.15
N CYS A 221 17.16 -13.00 13.14
CA CYS A 221 18.60 -12.76 13.24
C CYS A 221 18.93 -12.45 14.70
#